data_2e48e080ba9cdb0ad1fb0b082aeaf62b
#
_entry.id   2e48e080ba9cdb0ad1fb0b082aeaf62b
#
_cell.length_a   1.000
_cell.length_b   1.000
_cell.length_c   1.000
_cell.angle_alpha   90.00
_cell.angle_beta   90.00
_cell.angle_gamma   90.00
#
_symmetry.space_group_name_H-M   'P 1'
#
loop_
_entity.id
_entity.type
_entity.pdbx_description
1 polymer ?
#
loop_
_entity_poly.entity_id
_entity_poly.type
_entity_poly.pdbx_seq_one_letter_code
_entity_poly.pdbx_strand_id
1 'polypeptide(L)'
;MSPRTTPRRRPVRLPATLAGATAGALVAGLVAMPAHAESPTDGRHRPIGTVARTVGDARFVPGPCPRTADPIPDLARARCGTLTVPENRSGPKGPDKPKGAEGADEHKAPDKSKAPDKRKESGAHRGRTITLAVAIMPAESRTPAPDPIVWFAGGPGDDAVSEIPMALAGGLNRDRDVIFMSQRGTYSADPVLTCPNIDEFNARALGLVSNAPSTGRLHVEATRACRDRVDGLGADRSTYDDIESSADYEALRRTLGVGKWNVFGISYGTHLALNYMRLHPKGIRSVGIDGVLPPSLAGGAVTWKAAREGFDGLFKACAEQPACNTRYPNLKATFLRLVSELEADPITTTVTVPTQPEPVKVVLDGSNLVGWLTSATHVAAGVPRSLDELAHGNPQRIAEQLAGGKYSPQAIGRVAHGLVYGVFCRQWTPYESRADIVRGGRRAFPSFPRSMLANAPQLAWLHDDCRAWDVPPAPAWIRDVTRSDIPTLALSGGFDAQTAPSNGAYVARTLSRSHAVTVPYVAHVVFADSPCAQTITTSFFADPAAPDTRCLAGLQPPQFEIAP
;
A
#
# COMPACT_ATOMS: atom_id res chain seq x y z
N MET A 1 -3.93 10.61 62.21
CA MET A 1 -3.45 12.02 62.13
C MET A 1 -3.97 12.64 60.88
N SER A 2 -4.63 13.77 61.03
CA SER A 2 -5.58 14.41 60.11
C SER A 2 -5.04 14.85 58.75
N PRO A 3 -5.93 15.00 57.75
CA PRO A 3 -5.60 15.45 56.40
C PRO A 3 -5.60 16.98 56.29
N ARG A 4 -4.73 17.52 55.42
CA ARG A 4 -4.68 18.95 55.10
C ARG A 4 -5.46 19.23 53.81
N THR A 5 -6.37 20.20 53.95
CA THR A 5 -7.29 20.81 52.99
C THR A 5 -6.57 21.76 52.03
N THR A 6 -6.94 21.73 50.76
CA THR A 6 -6.59 22.73 49.72
C THR A 6 -7.72 23.75 49.55
N PRO A 7 -7.44 25.05 49.29
CA PRO A 7 -8.49 26.09 49.16
C PRO A 7 -8.98 26.24 47.71
N ARG A 8 -10.30 26.35 47.57
CA ARG A 8 -11.06 26.72 46.37
C ARG A 8 -10.82 28.19 46.00
N ARG A 9 -10.56 28.47 44.70
CA ARG A 9 -10.64 29.81 44.11
C ARG A 9 -12.00 30.04 43.47
N ARG A 10 -12.61 31.20 43.78
CA ARG A 10 -13.90 31.71 43.26
C ARG A 10 -13.71 32.36 41.87
N PRO A 11 -14.76 32.40 41.02
CA PRO A 11 -14.72 33.09 39.73
C PRO A 11 -15.01 34.58 39.88
N VAL A 12 -14.28 35.38 39.07
CA VAL A 12 -14.48 36.84 38.93
C VAL A 12 -15.54 37.10 37.87
N ARG A 13 -16.56 37.91 38.23
CA ARG A 13 -17.56 38.46 37.30
C ARG A 13 -17.08 39.79 36.74
N LEU A 14 -17.25 40.04 35.44
CA LEU A 14 -17.15 41.35 34.80
C LEU A 14 -18.55 41.84 34.37
N PRO A 15 -18.84 43.13 34.43
CA PRO A 15 -20.18 43.68 34.22
C PRO A 15 -20.50 44.01 32.76
N ALA A 16 -21.80 43.93 32.45
CA ALA A 16 -22.39 44.35 31.20
C ALA A 16 -22.66 45.87 31.20
N THR A 17 -22.39 46.54 30.08
CA THR A 17 -22.91 47.87 29.81
C THR A 17 -23.79 47.86 28.54
N LEU A 18 -25.05 48.30 28.75
CA LEU A 18 -26.04 48.65 27.74
C LEU A 18 -25.80 50.08 27.22
N ALA A 19 -26.00 50.28 25.91
CA ALA A 19 -26.58 51.50 25.29
C ALA A 19 -26.74 51.16 23.79
N GLY A 20 -27.83 51.35 23.09
CA GLY A 20 -28.89 52.34 23.12
C GLY A 20 -29.21 52.59 21.64
N ALA A 21 -30.47 52.31 21.26
CA ALA A 21 -30.98 52.39 19.90
C ALA A 21 -31.21 53.83 19.45
N THR A 22 -31.05 54.12 18.12
CA THR A 22 -31.91 55.12 17.44
C THR A 22 -32.14 54.69 15.99
N ALA A 23 -33.41 54.62 15.64
CA ALA A 23 -33.93 54.40 14.31
C ALA A 23 -33.92 55.72 13.50
N GLY A 24 -33.62 55.61 12.22
CA GLY A 24 -33.81 56.69 11.23
C GLY A 24 -34.18 56.09 9.89
N ALA A 25 -35.47 56.19 9.57
CA ALA A 25 -35.99 55.86 8.25
C ALA A 25 -35.73 57.02 7.28
N LEU A 26 -35.27 56.73 6.07
CA LEU A 26 -35.43 57.65 4.92
C LEU A 26 -35.62 56.86 3.61
N VAL A 27 -36.59 57.37 2.84
CA VAL A 27 -37.27 56.78 1.71
C VAL A 27 -36.57 57.13 0.41
N ALA A 28 -36.57 56.18 -0.51
CA ALA A 28 -36.71 56.22 -1.96
C ALA A 28 -35.67 56.93 -2.84
N GLY A 29 -35.30 56.19 -3.88
CA GLY A 29 -34.68 56.68 -5.08
C GLY A 29 -34.29 55.56 -6.01
N LEU A 30 -35.23 55.00 -6.78
CA LEU A 30 -34.91 54.11 -7.92
C LEU A 30 -34.25 54.93 -9.02
N VAL A 31 -32.97 54.75 -9.23
CA VAL A 31 -32.28 55.14 -10.48
C VAL A 31 -31.68 53.87 -11.05
N ALA A 32 -32.19 53.45 -12.20
CA ALA A 32 -31.61 52.39 -13.01
C ALA A 32 -30.22 52.83 -13.51
N MET A 33 -29.19 52.08 -13.13
CA MET A 33 -27.85 52.18 -13.69
C MET A 33 -27.51 50.99 -14.59
N PRO A 34 -26.70 51.20 -15.63
CA PRO A 34 -26.44 50.19 -16.64
C PRO A 34 -25.56 49.05 -16.11
N ALA A 35 -25.72 47.90 -16.76
CA ALA A 35 -24.93 46.69 -16.49
C ALA A 35 -23.43 46.98 -16.49
N HIS A 36 -22.81 46.88 -15.32
CA HIS A 36 -21.36 46.90 -15.21
C HIS A 36 -20.78 45.58 -15.70
N ALA A 37 -19.81 45.69 -16.59
CA ALA A 37 -18.92 44.63 -17.01
C ALA A 37 -18.34 43.91 -15.76
N GLU A 38 -18.31 42.62 -15.83
CA GLU A 38 -17.68 41.77 -14.82
C GLU A 38 -16.23 42.19 -14.62
N SER A 39 -15.90 42.66 -13.44
CA SER A 39 -14.53 42.90 -12.99
C SER A 39 -13.75 41.60 -12.99
N PRO A 40 -12.43 41.59 -13.26
CA PRO A 40 -11.62 40.37 -13.23
C PRO A 40 -11.69 39.75 -11.85
N THR A 41 -12.11 38.50 -11.83
CA THR A 41 -12.26 37.68 -10.63
C THR A 41 -10.98 37.69 -9.79
N ASP A 42 -11.10 38.17 -8.58
CA ASP A 42 -10.20 38.00 -7.46
C ASP A 42 -9.61 36.57 -7.47
N GLY A 43 -8.29 36.44 -7.60
CA GLY A 43 -7.54 35.19 -7.81
C GLY A 43 -7.54 34.23 -6.59
N ARG A 44 -8.67 34.09 -5.91
CA ARG A 44 -8.85 33.09 -4.85
C ARG A 44 -8.94 31.70 -5.50
N HIS A 45 -7.93 30.90 -5.31
CA HIS A 45 -7.95 29.47 -5.64
C HIS A 45 -9.23 28.82 -5.06
N ARG A 46 -10.14 28.39 -5.94
CA ARG A 46 -11.25 27.54 -5.50
C ARG A 46 -10.69 26.23 -4.93
N PRO A 47 -11.11 25.80 -3.74
CA PRO A 47 -10.64 24.54 -3.17
C PRO A 47 -10.93 23.38 -4.12
N ILE A 48 -9.97 22.47 -4.28
CA ILE A 48 -10.06 21.29 -5.14
C ILE A 48 -11.24 20.41 -4.65
N GLY A 49 -11.99 19.80 -5.59
CA GLY A 49 -13.06 18.85 -5.26
C GLY A 49 -14.38 19.47 -4.82
N THR A 50 -14.59 20.78 -4.99
CA THR A 50 -15.84 21.45 -4.60
C THR A 50 -16.90 21.52 -5.70
N VAL A 51 -16.57 21.12 -6.93
CA VAL A 51 -17.46 21.23 -8.11
C VAL A 51 -17.48 19.91 -8.88
N ALA A 52 -18.68 19.52 -9.31
CA ALA A 52 -18.84 18.40 -10.24
C ALA A 52 -18.22 18.72 -11.60
N ARG A 53 -17.45 17.78 -12.17
CA ARG A 53 -16.80 17.97 -13.46
C ARG A 53 -16.70 16.66 -14.24
N THR A 54 -16.94 16.75 -15.54
CA THR A 54 -16.79 15.63 -16.48
C THR A 54 -15.62 15.91 -17.43
N VAL A 55 -14.78 14.92 -17.65
CA VAL A 55 -13.68 14.98 -18.64
C VAL A 55 -13.60 13.64 -19.37
N GLY A 56 -13.94 13.62 -20.66
CA GLY A 56 -14.14 12.37 -21.40
C GLY A 56 -15.24 11.54 -20.75
N ASP A 57 -14.97 10.26 -20.52
CA ASP A 57 -15.91 9.32 -19.91
C ASP A 57 -15.84 9.32 -18.36
N ALA A 58 -15.01 10.16 -17.76
CA ALA A 58 -14.85 10.25 -16.32
C ALA A 58 -15.63 11.43 -15.74
N ARG A 59 -16.30 11.21 -14.59
CA ARG A 59 -17.08 12.24 -13.90
C ARG A 59 -16.77 12.23 -12.41
N PHE A 60 -16.32 13.37 -11.88
CA PHE A 60 -16.23 13.60 -10.43
C PHE A 60 -17.46 14.37 -9.94
N VAL A 61 -18.02 13.94 -8.81
CA VAL A 61 -19.16 14.60 -8.15
C VAL A 61 -18.84 14.75 -6.66
N PRO A 62 -18.81 15.99 -6.13
CA PRO A 62 -18.72 16.19 -4.68
C PRO A 62 -19.91 15.54 -3.96
N GLY A 63 -19.66 14.99 -2.78
CA GLY A 63 -20.67 14.28 -2.02
C GLY A 63 -20.20 13.94 -0.60
N PRO A 64 -20.96 13.11 0.12
CA PRO A 64 -20.58 12.66 1.45
C PRO A 64 -19.28 11.86 1.41
N CYS A 65 -18.55 11.89 2.53
CA CYS A 65 -17.38 11.03 2.68
C CYS A 65 -17.79 9.55 2.74
N PRO A 66 -16.92 8.65 2.26
CA PRO A 66 -17.22 7.23 2.27
C PRO A 66 -17.35 6.71 3.72
N ARG A 67 -18.12 5.64 3.85
CA ARG A 67 -18.10 4.84 5.07
C ARG A 67 -16.81 4.04 5.11
N THR A 68 -16.11 4.11 6.21
CA THR A 68 -14.89 3.34 6.44
C THR A 68 -15.18 2.20 7.41
N ALA A 69 -14.39 1.15 7.31
CA ALA A 69 -14.55 -0.01 8.16
C ALA A 69 -14.22 0.32 9.65
N ASP A 70 -13.19 1.15 9.87
CA ASP A 70 -12.90 1.77 11.17
C ASP A 70 -13.23 3.26 11.10
N PRO A 71 -13.71 3.87 12.18
CA PRO A 71 -13.95 5.32 12.22
C PRO A 71 -12.66 6.10 11.94
N ILE A 72 -12.73 7.05 11.01
CA ILE A 72 -11.66 8.00 10.71
C ILE A 72 -12.18 9.41 11.03
N PRO A 73 -11.92 9.94 12.24
CA PRO A 73 -12.41 11.25 12.67
C PRO A 73 -12.00 12.39 11.74
N ASP A 74 -10.82 12.27 11.11
CA ASP A 74 -10.28 13.27 10.18
C ASP A 74 -11.15 13.49 8.95
N LEU A 75 -11.96 12.52 8.54
CA LEU A 75 -12.91 12.68 7.44
C LEU A 75 -13.93 13.80 7.65
N ALA A 76 -14.19 14.21 8.90
CA ALA A 76 -15.03 15.37 9.19
C ALA A 76 -14.48 16.69 8.60
N ARG A 77 -13.18 16.76 8.34
CA ARG A 77 -12.51 17.92 7.72
C ARG A 77 -12.32 17.75 6.20
N ALA A 78 -12.53 16.54 5.67
CA ALA A 78 -12.28 16.23 4.29
C ALA A 78 -13.32 16.85 3.35
N ARG A 79 -12.90 17.18 2.14
CA ARG A 79 -13.80 17.38 1.00
C ARG A 79 -13.89 16.05 0.27
N CYS A 80 -15.08 15.48 0.20
CA CYS A 80 -15.27 14.15 -0.38
C CYS A 80 -16.12 14.18 -1.65
N GLY A 81 -16.10 13.08 -2.37
CA GLY A 81 -16.89 12.87 -3.57
C GLY A 81 -16.65 11.50 -4.18
N THR A 82 -17.20 11.33 -5.35
CA THR A 82 -17.12 10.07 -6.11
C THR A 82 -16.61 10.34 -7.51
N LEU A 83 -15.63 9.57 -7.94
CA LEU A 83 -15.18 9.51 -9.33
C LEU A 83 -15.86 8.31 -10.02
N THR A 84 -16.64 8.55 -11.06
CA THR A 84 -17.19 7.51 -11.95
C THR A 84 -16.30 7.40 -13.18
N VAL A 85 -15.89 6.17 -13.52
CA VAL A 85 -15.02 5.87 -14.67
C VAL A 85 -15.49 4.60 -15.37
N PRO A 86 -15.14 4.38 -16.66
CA PRO A 86 -15.34 3.10 -17.32
C PRO A 86 -14.58 1.98 -16.58
N GLU A 87 -15.21 0.83 -16.38
CA GLU A 87 -14.54 -0.35 -15.83
C GLU A 87 -13.46 -0.85 -16.80
N ASN A 88 -13.77 -0.89 -18.09
CA ASN A 88 -12.88 -1.34 -19.15
C ASN A 88 -12.75 -0.24 -20.22
N ARG A 89 -11.54 0.32 -20.36
CA ARG A 89 -11.21 1.33 -21.38
C ARG A 89 -10.70 0.72 -22.69
N SER A 90 -10.45 -0.59 -22.71
CA SER A 90 -10.02 -1.32 -23.90
C SER A 90 -11.20 -1.56 -24.83
N GLY A 91 -11.67 -0.51 -25.51
CA GLY A 91 -12.51 -0.66 -26.69
C GLY A 91 -11.72 -1.32 -27.84
N PRO A 92 -12.26 -1.49 -29.07
CA PRO A 92 -11.59 -2.14 -30.19
C PRO A 92 -10.28 -1.49 -30.68
N LYS A 93 -9.88 -0.39 -30.07
CA LYS A 93 -8.53 0.19 -30.21
C LYS A 93 -7.70 -0.31 -29.05
N GLY A 94 -6.77 -1.25 -29.32
CA GLY A 94 -5.75 -1.64 -28.34
C GLY A 94 -5.00 -0.41 -27.82
N PRO A 95 -4.36 -0.51 -26.64
CA PRO A 95 -3.63 0.63 -26.06
C PRO A 95 -2.59 1.12 -27.05
N ASP A 96 -2.64 2.40 -27.39
CA ASP A 96 -1.59 3.08 -28.17
C ASP A 96 -0.26 2.84 -27.43
N LYS A 97 0.72 2.26 -28.14
CA LYS A 97 2.10 2.18 -27.63
C LYS A 97 2.54 3.58 -27.19
N PRO A 98 3.18 3.73 -26.03
CA PRO A 98 3.80 5.00 -25.69
C PRO A 98 4.74 5.41 -26.81
N LYS A 99 4.55 6.60 -27.39
CA LYS A 99 5.49 7.16 -28.36
C LYS A 99 6.84 7.33 -27.68
N GLY A 100 7.79 6.48 -28.01
CA GLY A 100 9.14 6.49 -27.43
C GLY A 100 9.86 5.14 -27.45
N ALA A 101 9.23 4.06 -27.92
CA ALA A 101 9.87 2.75 -28.07
C ALA A 101 10.09 2.42 -29.56
N GLU A 102 10.89 3.21 -30.26
CA GLU A 102 11.48 2.81 -31.54
C GLU A 102 12.86 2.21 -31.28
N GLY A 103 12.99 0.92 -31.61
CA GLY A 103 14.28 0.24 -31.71
C GLY A 103 14.41 -1.03 -30.87
N ALA A 104 13.82 -2.14 -31.31
CA ALA A 104 14.35 -3.49 -31.09
C ALA A 104 13.65 -4.49 -32.03
N ASP A 105 14.46 -5.27 -32.67
CA ASP A 105 14.28 -6.19 -33.77
C ASP A 105 13.05 -7.10 -33.81
N GLU A 106 12.53 -7.27 -35.03
CA GLU A 106 11.53 -8.26 -35.42
C GLU A 106 12.04 -9.68 -35.22
N HIS A 107 11.53 -10.42 -34.23
CA HIS A 107 11.56 -11.86 -34.21
C HIS A 107 10.20 -12.44 -34.63
N LYS A 108 10.22 -13.23 -35.72
CA LYS A 108 9.10 -13.94 -36.32
C LYS A 108 8.27 -14.72 -35.32
N ALA A 109 6.95 -14.52 -35.38
CA ALA A 109 5.94 -15.29 -34.66
C ALA A 109 5.78 -16.71 -35.25
N PRO A 110 5.54 -17.74 -34.44
CA PRO A 110 5.12 -19.05 -34.92
C PRO A 110 3.61 -19.09 -35.21
N ASP A 111 3.29 -19.97 -36.14
CA ASP A 111 2.06 -20.24 -36.84
C ASP A 111 0.81 -20.44 -35.97
N LYS A 112 -0.30 -19.83 -36.41
CA LYS A 112 -1.63 -19.91 -35.77
C LYS A 112 -2.44 -21.04 -36.41
N SER A 113 -2.61 -22.13 -35.69
CA SER A 113 -3.70 -23.04 -36.02
C SER A 113 -4.44 -23.54 -34.77
N LYS A 114 -5.72 -23.15 -34.67
CA LYS A 114 -6.82 -23.70 -33.88
C LYS A 114 -6.82 -23.46 -32.36
N ALA A 115 -7.40 -22.35 -31.95
CA ALA A 115 -8.02 -22.20 -30.62
C ALA A 115 -9.55 -22.02 -30.78
N PRO A 116 -10.40 -22.54 -29.86
CA PRO A 116 -11.84 -22.39 -29.95
C PRO A 116 -12.28 -20.95 -29.70
N ASP A 117 -13.32 -20.53 -30.39
CA ASP A 117 -13.88 -19.19 -30.46
C ASP A 117 -14.50 -18.74 -29.10
N LYS A 118 -13.73 -18.05 -28.26
CA LYS A 118 -14.17 -17.43 -26.99
C LYS A 118 -14.79 -16.03 -27.18
N ARG A 119 -15.28 -15.69 -28.37
CA ARG A 119 -15.77 -14.32 -28.68
C ARG A 119 -17.15 -13.95 -28.08
N LYS A 120 -17.83 -14.83 -27.35
CA LYS A 120 -19.18 -14.56 -26.82
C LYS A 120 -19.22 -13.87 -25.46
N GLU A 121 -18.13 -13.88 -24.66
CA GLU A 121 -18.13 -13.29 -23.32
C GLU A 121 -17.72 -11.80 -23.26
N SER A 122 -17.07 -11.27 -24.28
CA SER A 122 -16.55 -9.89 -24.27
C SER A 122 -17.61 -8.78 -24.49
N GLY A 123 -18.86 -9.13 -24.73
CA GLY A 123 -19.93 -8.16 -25.00
C GLY A 123 -20.64 -7.62 -23.75
N ALA A 124 -20.68 -8.40 -22.67
CA ALA A 124 -21.49 -8.08 -21.49
C ALA A 124 -20.93 -6.95 -20.62
N HIS A 125 -19.60 -6.69 -20.68
CA HIS A 125 -18.92 -5.67 -19.84
C HIS A 125 -18.72 -4.33 -20.55
N ARG A 126 -19.15 -4.19 -21.80
CA ARG A 126 -19.01 -2.93 -22.55
C ARG A 126 -19.99 -1.88 -22.05
N GLY A 127 -19.44 -0.72 -21.64
CA GLY A 127 -20.23 0.40 -21.14
C GLY A 127 -20.50 0.38 -19.64
N ARG A 128 -20.02 -0.64 -18.90
CA ARG A 128 -20.08 -0.64 -17.44
C ARG A 128 -19.15 0.44 -16.88
N THR A 129 -19.65 1.15 -15.88
CA THR A 129 -18.86 2.10 -15.09
C THR A 129 -18.71 1.58 -13.66
N ILE A 130 -17.63 2.01 -13.03
CA ILE A 130 -17.34 1.80 -11.62
C ILE A 130 -17.25 3.14 -10.90
N THR A 131 -17.41 3.13 -9.57
CA THR A 131 -17.30 4.34 -8.76
C THR A 131 -16.20 4.18 -7.73
N LEU A 132 -15.39 5.23 -7.58
CA LEU A 132 -14.23 5.29 -6.71
C LEU A 132 -14.44 6.43 -5.71
N ALA A 133 -14.39 6.14 -4.41
CA ALA A 133 -14.48 7.18 -3.40
C ALA A 133 -13.23 8.04 -3.41
N VAL A 134 -13.42 9.34 -3.19
CA VAL A 134 -12.34 10.32 -3.12
C VAL A 134 -12.50 11.12 -1.84
N ALA A 135 -11.42 11.23 -1.06
CA ALA A 135 -11.32 12.13 0.08
C ALA A 135 -10.12 13.05 -0.11
N ILE A 136 -10.34 14.35 0.08
CA ILE A 136 -9.31 15.39 -0.07
C ILE A 136 -9.13 16.03 1.30
N MET A 137 -8.01 15.72 1.94
CA MET A 137 -7.62 16.33 3.20
C MET A 137 -7.03 17.70 2.93
N PRO A 138 -7.59 18.78 3.51
CA PRO A 138 -7.08 20.12 3.30
C PRO A 138 -5.68 20.30 3.91
N ALA A 139 -4.90 21.15 3.31
CA ALA A 139 -3.67 21.63 3.91
C ALA A 139 -3.94 22.32 5.25
N GLU A 140 -3.01 22.18 6.19
CA GLU A 140 -3.05 22.92 7.47
C GLU A 140 -2.61 24.38 7.29
N SER A 141 -1.76 24.63 6.32
CA SER A 141 -1.31 25.97 5.95
C SER A 141 -2.46 26.85 5.47
N ARG A 142 -2.47 28.10 5.91
CA ARG A 142 -3.40 29.13 5.39
C ARG A 142 -3.08 29.57 3.97
N THR A 143 -1.88 29.27 3.47
CA THR A 143 -1.41 29.54 2.12
C THR A 143 -0.88 28.25 1.51
N PRO A 144 -1.77 27.31 1.15
CA PRO A 144 -1.37 26.01 0.64
C PRO A 144 -0.66 26.15 -0.71
N ALA A 145 0.31 25.27 -0.94
CA ALA A 145 0.94 25.15 -2.24
C ALA A 145 -0.07 24.62 -3.28
N PRO A 146 0.00 25.09 -4.55
CA PRO A 146 -1.01 24.80 -5.57
C PRO A 146 -0.93 23.37 -6.15
N ASP A 147 0.08 22.61 -5.79
CA ASP A 147 0.40 21.26 -6.28
C ASP A 147 0.10 20.22 -5.20
N PRO A 148 -1.12 19.64 -5.15
CA PRO A 148 -1.51 18.69 -4.12
C PRO A 148 -0.68 17.41 -4.20
N ILE A 149 -0.74 16.61 -3.13
CA ILE A 149 -0.17 15.26 -3.11
C ILE A 149 -1.32 14.27 -3.34
N VAL A 150 -1.13 13.30 -4.23
CA VAL A 150 -2.04 12.16 -4.37
C VAL A 150 -1.38 10.92 -3.76
N TRP A 151 -2.15 10.19 -2.96
CA TRP A 151 -1.72 8.99 -2.25
C TRP A 151 -2.04 7.74 -3.07
N PHE A 152 -1.04 6.86 -3.24
CA PHE A 152 -1.17 5.56 -3.87
C PHE A 152 -0.97 4.48 -2.80
N ALA A 153 -2.07 3.82 -2.43
CA ALA A 153 -2.09 2.80 -1.38
C ALA A 153 -1.30 1.55 -1.73
N GLY A 154 -0.93 0.82 -0.70
CA GLY A 154 -0.21 -0.45 -0.76
C GLY A 154 -1.06 -1.67 -1.09
N GLY A 155 -0.61 -2.82 -0.65
CA GLY A 155 -1.19 -4.14 -0.82
C GLY A 155 -0.53 -4.95 -1.95
N PRO A 156 -1.10 -5.07 -3.17
CA PRO A 156 -2.31 -4.42 -3.70
C PRO A 156 -3.58 -4.78 -2.93
N GLY A 157 -4.58 -3.91 -3.05
CA GLY A 157 -5.91 -4.16 -2.50
C GLY A 157 -6.24 -3.41 -1.22
N ASP A 158 -5.30 -2.64 -0.65
CA ASP A 158 -5.57 -1.76 0.49
C ASP A 158 -6.37 -0.53 0.03
N ASP A 159 -7.22 -0.01 0.92
CA ASP A 159 -8.03 1.17 0.62
C ASP A 159 -7.31 2.44 1.06
N ALA A 160 -7.00 3.32 0.11
CA ALA A 160 -6.30 4.57 0.36
C ALA A 160 -6.98 5.45 1.42
N VAL A 161 -8.31 5.44 1.51
CA VAL A 161 -9.04 6.22 2.52
C VAL A 161 -8.72 5.74 3.94
N SER A 162 -8.46 4.44 4.13
CA SER A 162 -8.09 3.90 5.44
C SER A 162 -6.69 4.33 5.91
N GLU A 163 -5.84 4.82 4.99
CA GLU A 163 -4.46 5.24 5.26
C GLU A 163 -4.34 6.74 5.59
N ILE A 164 -5.47 7.49 5.59
CA ILE A 164 -5.51 8.92 5.96
C ILE A 164 -4.82 9.20 7.31
N PRO A 165 -5.12 8.47 8.40
CA PRO A 165 -4.50 8.77 9.69
C PRO A 165 -2.97 8.69 9.65
N MET A 166 -2.40 7.71 8.96
CA MET A 166 -0.94 7.56 8.80
C MET A 166 -0.35 8.75 8.02
N ALA A 167 -0.96 9.14 6.92
CA ALA A 167 -0.48 10.26 6.11
C ALA A 167 -0.49 11.59 6.88
N LEU A 168 -1.56 11.84 7.66
CA LEU A 168 -1.69 13.05 8.47
C LEU A 168 -0.74 13.05 9.68
N ALA A 169 -0.59 11.91 10.36
CA ALA A 169 0.36 11.76 11.45
C ALA A 169 1.81 12.06 10.99
N GLY A 170 2.15 11.71 9.74
CA GLY A 170 3.42 12.05 9.11
C GLY A 170 3.52 13.50 8.60
N GLY A 171 2.47 14.32 8.78
CA GLY A 171 2.47 15.74 8.41
C GLY A 171 2.42 15.99 6.90
N LEU A 172 1.90 15.04 6.10
CA LEU A 172 1.90 15.14 4.65
C LEU A 172 0.98 16.29 4.15
N ASN A 173 -0.06 16.63 4.92
CA ASN A 173 -0.98 17.73 4.63
C ASN A 173 -0.53 19.08 5.22
N ARG A 174 0.68 19.21 5.74
CA ARG A 174 1.12 20.49 6.36
C ARG A 174 0.97 21.67 5.40
N ASP A 175 1.48 21.53 4.19
CA ASP A 175 1.57 22.64 3.23
C ASP A 175 0.77 22.40 1.93
N ARG A 176 0.18 21.22 1.75
CA ARG A 176 -0.54 20.79 0.54
C ARG A 176 -1.78 20.00 0.87
N ASP A 177 -2.80 20.13 0.04
CA ASP A 177 -3.91 19.20 0.06
C ASP A 177 -3.40 17.78 -0.25
N VAL A 178 -3.94 16.77 0.45
CA VAL A 178 -3.63 15.35 0.16
C VAL A 178 -4.89 14.67 -0.35
N ILE A 179 -4.79 14.03 -1.50
CA ILE A 179 -5.89 13.40 -2.22
C ILE A 179 -5.78 11.88 -2.05
N PHE A 180 -6.81 11.27 -1.51
CA PHE A 180 -6.95 9.82 -1.37
C PHE A 180 -8.07 9.37 -2.30
N MET A 181 -7.78 8.38 -3.14
CA MET A 181 -8.76 7.74 -3.99
C MET A 181 -8.72 6.24 -3.76
N SER A 182 -9.84 5.67 -3.36
CA SER A 182 -10.00 4.21 -3.32
C SER A 182 -9.73 3.64 -4.71
N GLN A 183 -8.75 2.75 -4.81
CA GLN A 183 -8.46 2.09 -6.08
C GLN A 183 -9.65 1.21 -6.48
N ARG A 184 -9.72 0.86 -7.77
CA ARG A 184 -10.79 -0.02 -8.27
C ARG A 184 -10.84 -1.34 -7.50
N GLY A 185 -12.03 -1.70 -7.04
CA GLY A 185 -12.30 -2.91 -6.28
C GLY A 185 -11.98 -2.83 -4.79
N THR A 186 -11.35 -1.76 -4.28
CA THR A 186 -11.06 -1.62 -2.84
C THR A 186 -12.29 -1.29 -2.03
N TYR A 187 -12.17 -1.27 -0.70
CA TYR A 187 -13.28 -1.26 0.26
C TYR A 187 -14.28 -0.10 0.04
N SER A 188 -13.81 1.06 -0.35
CA SER A 188 -14.65 2.24 -0.59
C SER A 188 -14.92 2.49 -2.09
N ALA A 189 -14.73 1.50 -2.95
CA ALA A 189 -15.10 1.52 -4.37
C ALA A 189 -16.42 0.74 -4.60
N ASP A 190 -17.01 0.87 -5.78
CA ASP A 190 -18.12 0.03 -6.24
C ASP A 190 -17.85 -0.44 -7.68
N PRO A 191 -17.72 -1.75 -7.91
CA PRO A 191 -17.91 -2.85 -6.94
C PRO A 191 -16.76 -3.02 -5.95
N VAL A 192 -17.07 -3.58 -4.77
CA VAL A 192 -16.07 -4.01 -3.77
C VAL A 192 -15.66 -5.45 -4.05
N LEU A 193 -14.37 -5.68 -4.28
CA LEU A 193 -13.83 -7.00 -4.63
C LEU A 193 -13.06 -7.67 -3.47
N THR A 194 -13.48 -7.42 -2.23
CA THR A 194 -13.01 -8.18 -1.06
C THR A 194 -13.55 -9.61 -1.10
N CYS A 195 -12.82 -10.55 -0.53
CA CYS A 195 -13.20 -11.97 -0.49
C CYS A 195 -13.08 -12.53 0.94
N PRO A 196 -14.12 -12.42 1.76
CA PRO A 196 -14.10 -12.89 3.16
C PRO A 196 -13.65 -14.36 3.31
N ASN A 197 -13.98 -15.22 2.33
CA ASN A 197 -13.58 -16.62 2.32
C ASN A 197 -12.05 -16.82 2.23
N ILE A 198 -11.32 -15.91 1.60
CA ILE A 198 -9.84 -15.91 1.61
C ILE A 198 -9.32 -15.54 3.00
N ASP A 199 -9.91 -14.54 3.63
CA ASP A 199 -9.52 -14.09 4.96
C ASP A 199 -9.81 -15.19 6.01
N GLU A 200 -10.97 -15.82 5.92
CA GLU A 200 -11.34 -16.99 6.75
C GLU A 200 -10.38 -18.15 6.55
N PHE A 201 -9.99 -18.43 5.29
CA PHE A 201 -8.95 -19.42 5.02
C PHE A 201 -7.63 -19.02 5.69
N ASN A 202 -7.18 -17.78 5.52
CA ASN A 202 -5.90 -17.29 6.06
C ASN A 202 -5.83 -17.41 7.60
N ALA A 203 -6.94 -17.18 8.30
CA ALA A 203 -7.05 -17.39 9.72
C ALA A 203 -6.95 -18.88 10.08
N ARG A 204 -7.74 -19.74 9.41
CA ARG A 204 -7.73 -21.18 9.63
C ARG A 204 -6.41 -21.86 9.25
N ALA A 205 -5.70 -21.32 8.24
CA ALA A 205 -4.42 -21.84 7.75
C ALA A 205 -3.33 -21.84 8.82
N LEU A 206 -3.44 -21.03 9.88
CA LEU A 206 -2.52 -21.09 11.02
C LEU A 206 -2.53 -22.46 11.71
N GLY A 207 -3.63 -23.19 11.67
CA GLY A 207 -3.76 -24.55 12.22
C GLY A 207 -3.30 -25.66 11.27
N LEU A 208 -2.72 -25.33 10.10
CA LEU A 208 -2.31 -26.25 9.05
C LEU A 208 -0.81 -26.15 8.78
N VAL A 209 -0.21 -27.24 8.28
CA VAL A 209 1.17 -27.22 7.76
C VAL A 209 1.18 -26.44 6.44
N SER A 210 1.94 -25.36 6.36
CA SER A 210 1.91 -24.40 5.25
C SER A 210 2.23 -25.03 3.89
N ASN A 211 3.24 -25.91 3.83
CA ASN A 211 3.68 -26.53 2.58
C ASN A 211 2.98 -27.87 2.29
N ALA A 212 1.97 -28.27 3.08
CA ALA A 212 1.23 -29.49 2.77
C ALA A 212 0.38 -29.30 1.50
N PRO A 213 0.37 -30.28 0.57
CA PRO A 213 -0.43 -30.20 -0.65
C PRO A 213 -1.94 -30.00 -0.37
N SER A 214 -2.44 -30.49 0.76
CA SER A 214 -3.82 -30.25 1.23
C SER A 214 -4.09 -28.78 1.49
N THR A 215 -3.18 -28.08 2.16
CA THR A 215 -3.30 -26.65 2.47
C THR A 215 -3.36 -25.82 1.19
N GLY A 216 -2.48 -26.11 0.22
CA GLY A 216 -2.53 -25.45 -1.09
C GLY A 216 -3.84 -25.70 -1.85
N ARG A 217 -4.41 -26.92 -1.79
CA ARG A 217 -5.72 -27.19 -2.41
C ARG A 217 -6.85 -26.38 -1.77
N LEU A 218 -6.88 -26.30 -0.45
CA LEU A 218 -7.89 -25.49 0.27
C LEU A 218 -7.78 -24.01 -0.07
N HIS A 219 -6.57 -23.49 -0.23
CA HIS A 219 -6.36 -22.09 -0.66
C HIS A 219 -6.90 -21.85 -2.07
N VAL A 220 -6.60 -22.75 -3.01
CA VAL A 220 -7.12 -22.68 -4.39
C VAL A 220 -8.65 -22.78 -4.45
N GLU A 221 -9.26 -23.57 -3.57
CA GLU A 221 -10.74 -23.63 -3.43
C GLU A 221 -11.29 -22.27 -2.96
N ALA A 222 -10.63 -21.65 -1.97
CA ALA A 222 -10.99 -20.31 -1.52
C ALA A 222 -10.82 -19.27 -2.65
N THR A 223 -9.77 -19.37 -3.45
CA THR A 223 -9.54 -18.50 -4.62
C THR A 223 -10.64 -18.68 -5.68
N ARG A 224 -11.09 -19.91 -5.95
CA ARG A 224 -12.21 -20.15 -6.87
C ARG A 224 -13.51 -19.54 -6.36
N ALA A 225 -13.81 -19.72 -5.08
CA ALA A 225 -14.99 -19.12 -4.46
C ALA A 225 -14.94 -17.57 -4.50
N CYS A 226 -13.75 -16.98 -4.32
CA CYS A 226 -13.54 -15.55 -4.51
C CYS A 226 -13.81 -15.12 -5.97
N ARG A 227 -13.26 -15.85 -6.94
CA ARG A 227 -13.52 -15.62 -8.38
C ARG A 227 -15.02 -15.66 -8.69
N ASP A 228 -15.70 -16.72 -8.25
CA ASP A 228 -17.12 -16.91 -8.53
C ASP A 228 -17.98 -15.79 -7.90
N ARG A 229 -17.57 -15.29 -6.70
CA ARG A 229 -18.18 -14.11 -6.08
C ARG A 229 -17.96 -12.84 -6.93
N VAL A 230 -16.75 -12.61 -7.41
CA VAL A 230 -16.42 -11.43 -8.23
C VAL A 230 -17.13 -11.48 -9.58
N ASP A 231 -17.20 -12.66 -10.21
CA ASP A 231 -17.96 -12.87 -11.43
C ASP A 231 -19.46 -12.64 -11.20
N GLY A 232 -19.99 -13.05 -10.04
CA GLY A 232 -21.39 -12.79 -9.63
C GLY A 232 -21.71 -11.30 -9.45
N LEU A 233 -20.71 -10.45 -9.21
CA LEU A 233 -20.87 -8.99 -9.23
C LEU A 233 -20.87 -8.40 -10.65
N GLY A 234 -20.62 -9.22 -11.66
CA GLY A 234 -20.47 -8.80 -13.05
C GLY A 234 -19.20 -7.98 -13.31
N ALA A 235 -18.17 -8.09 -12.47
CA ALA A 235 -16.93 -7.39 -12.64
C ALA A 235 -16.04 -8.04 -13.71
N ASP A 236 -15.43 -7.24 -14.57
CA ASP A 236 -14.42 -7.71 -15.52
C ASP A 236 -13.07 -7.84 -14.83
N ARG A 237 -12.76 -9.04 -14.32
CA ARG A 237 -11.51 -9.33 -13.56
C ARG A 237 -10.24 -8.95 -14.32
N SER A 238 -10.31 -8.82 -15.65
CA SER A 238 -9.16 -8.45 -16.49
C SER A 238 -8.81 -6.97 -16.47
N THR A 239 -9.57 -6.14 -15.77
CA THR A 239 -9.41 -4.69 -15.74
C THR A 239 -8.97 -4.12 -14.38
N TYR A 240 -8.78 -4.99 -13.39
CA TYR A 240 -8.32 -4.59 -12.07
C TYR A 240 -6.79 -4.73 -11.99
N ASP A 241 -6.08 -3.81 -12.65
CA ASP A 241 -4.64 -3.79 -12.79
C ASP A 241 -4.06 -2.36 -12.82
N ASP A 242 -2.73 -2.24 -12.95
CA ASP A 242 -2.05 -0.94 -12.95
C ASP A 242 -2.39 -0.08 -14.16
N ILE A 243 -2.72 -0.68 -15.31
CA ILE A 243 -3.01 0.07 -16.54
C ILE A 243 -4.28 0.88 -16.30
N GLU A 244 -5.33 0.20 -15.87
CA GLU A 244 -6.62 0.82 -15.61
C GLU A 244 -6.58 1.70 -14.35
N SER A 245 -5.87 1.29 -13.28
CA SER A 245 -5.68 2.10 -12.08
C SER A 245 -4.92 3.40 -12.39
N SER A 246 -3.89 3.36 -13.22
CA SER A 246 -3.17 4.55 -13.68
C SER A 246 -4.09 5.51 -14.47
N ALA A 247 -4.96 4.96 -15.31
CA ALA A 247 -5.93 5.76 -16.06
C ALA A 247 -7.00 6.37 -15.14
N ASP A 248 -7.38 5.70 -14.04
CA ASP A 248 -8.29 6.26 -13.03
C ASP A 248 -7.68 7.46 -12.32
N TYR A 249 -6.42 7.36 -11.89
CA TYR A 249 -5.72 8.49 -11.28
C TYR A 249 -5.58 9.68 -12.24
N GLU A 250 -5.23 9.43 -13.50
CA GLU A 250 -5.18 10.51 -14.49
C GLU A 250 -6.56 11.15 -14.76
N ALA A 251 -7.61 10.33 -14.78
CA ALA A 251 -8.99 10.81 -14.88
C ALA A 251 -9.38 11.67 -13.66
N LEU A 252 -9.01 11.25 -12.44
CA LEU A 252 -9.21 12.04 -11.23
C LEU A 252 -8.48 13.39 -11.32
N ARG A 253 -7.19 13.38 -11.65
CA ARG A 253 -6.41 14.61 -11.77
C ARG A 253 -7.09 15.63 -12.69
N ARG A 254 -7.53 15.16 -13.86
CA ARG A 254 -8.17 16.02 -14.87
C ARG A 254 -9.55 16.50 -14.44
N THR A 255 -10.36 15.65 -13.81
CA THR A 255 -11.69 16.04 -13.32
C THR A 255 -11.62 16.96 -12.10
N LEU A 256 -10.57 16.88 -11.28
CA LEU A 256 -10.32 17.86 -10.23
C LEU A 256 -9.73 19.17 -10.75
N GLY A 257 -9.31 19.24 -12.02
CA GLY A 257 -8.70 20.41 -12.62
C GLY A 257 -7.27 20.67 -12.15
N VAL A 258 -6.60 19.65 -11.62
CA VAL A 258 -5.21 19.75 -11.15
C VAL A 258 -4.27 19.72 -12.36
N GLY A 259 -3.43 20.74 -12.52
CA GLY A 259 -2.44 20.82 -13.60
C GLY A 259 -1.35 19.76 -13.44
N LYS A 260 -0.62 19.84 -12.34
CA LYS A 260 0.34 18.82 -11.91
C LYS A 260 0.15 18.56 -10.43
N TRP A 261 0.36 17.33 -10.01
CA TRP A 261 0.38 16.92 -8.62
C TRP A 261 1.67 16.22 -8.24
N ASN A 262 1.88 16.04 -6.95
CA ASN A 262 2.91 15.18 -6.43
C ASN A 262 2.29 13.80 -6.17
N VAL A 263 3.03 12.74 -6.44
CA VAL A 263 2.59 11.36 -6.16
C VAL A 263 3.34 10.86 -4.94
N PHE A 264 2.65 10.26 -3.98
CA PHE A 264 3.28 9.50 -2.91
C PHE A 264 2.71 8.09 -2.88
N GLY A 265 3.54 7.10 -3.15
CA GLY A 265 3.16 5.70 -3.20
C GLY A 265 3.90 4.90 -2.13
N ILE A 266 3.20 3.98 -1.48
CA ILE A 266 3.78 3.06 -0.50
C ILE A 266 3.66 1.61 -0.97
N SER A 267 4.68 0.77 -0.72
CA SER A 267 4.62 -0.67 -1.02
C SER A 267 4.20 -0.93 -2.49
N TYR A 268 3.13 -1.69 -2.74
CA TYR A 268 2.56 -1.82 -4.09
C TYR A 268 2.24 -0.47 -4.74
N GLY A 269 1.85 0.54 -3.99
CA GLY A 269 1.63 1.90 -4.53
C GLY A 269 2.87 2.47 -5.22
N THR A 270 4.07 2.00 -4.89
CA THR A 270 5.32 2.37 -5.60
C THR A 270 5.41 1.73 -6.97
N HIS A 271 4.93 0.48 -7.11
CA HIS A 271 4.82 -0.23 -8.37
C HIS A 271 3.86 0.50 -9.32
N LEU A 272 2.68 0.87 -8.80
CA LEU A 272 1.69 1.67 -9.52
C LEU A 272 2.24 3.07 -9.87
N ALA A 273 2.94 3.75 -8.95
CA ALA A 273 3.53 5.06 -9.20
C ALA A 273 4.57 5.03 -10.33
N LEU A 274 5.42 4.02 -10.37
CA LEU A 274 6.42 3.84 -11.43
C LEU A 274 5.75 3.54 -12.80
N ASN A 275 4.66 2.79 -12.82
CA ASN A 275 3.84 2.59 -14.02
C ASN A 275 3.12 3.88 -14.43
N TYR A 276 2.53 4.60 -13.48
CA TYR A 276 1.87 5.89 -13.71
C TYR A 276 2.84 6.94 -14.29
N MET A 277 4.09 6.99 -13.79
CA MET A 277 5.13 7.86 -14.36
C MET A 277 5.40 7.59 -15.84
N ARG A 278 5.34 6.33 -16.29
CA ARG A 278 5.52 5.98 -17.71
C ARG A 278 4.29 6.32 -18.55
N LEU A 279 3.11 6.10 -18.01
CA LEU A 279 1.84 6.24 -18.73
C LEU A 279 1.35 7.68 -18.78
N HIS A 280 1.55 8.47 -17.71
CA HIS A 280 1.00 9.81 -17.54
C HIS A 280 2.01 10.85 -17.00
N PRO A 281 3.24 10.95 -17.56
CA PRO A 281 4.32 11.78 -17.01
C PRO A 281 3.97 13.27 -16.93
N LYS A 282 3.13 13.77 -17.83
CA LYS A 282 2.82 15.21 -17.95
C LYS A 282 2.07 15.78 -16.74
N GLY A 283 1.33 14.94 -16.02
CA GLY A 283 0.53 15.32 -14.85
C GLY A 283 1.32 15.34 -13.54
N ILE A 284 2.61 15.03 -13.55
CA ILE A 284 3.42 14.82 -12.35
C ILE A 284 4.42 15.96 -12.16
N ARG A 285 4.55 16.47 -10.93
CA ARG A 285 5.59 17.40 -10.51
C ARG A 285 6.77 16.68 -9.87
N SER A 286 6.49 15.80 -8.90
CA SER A 286 7.48 14.97 -8.22
C SER A 286 6.84 13.69 -7.71
N VAL A 287 7.66 12.69 -7.38
CA VAL A 287 7.22 11.37 -6.91
C VAL A 287 8.00 10.96 -5.68
N GLY A 288 7.31 10.65 -4.58
CA GLY A 288 7.85 9.91 -3.43
C GLY A 288 7.40 8.46 -3.52
N ILE A 289 8.30 7.53 -3.34
CA ILE A 289 8.04 6.09 -3.30
C ILE A 289 8.71 5.48 -2.08
N ASP A 290 7.93 4.80 -1.24
CA ASP A 290 8.39 4.22 0.03
C ASP A 290 8.09 2.73 0.10
N GLY A 291 9.10 1.91 0.43
CA GLY A 291 9.00 0.47 0.30
C GLY A 291 8.95 0.06 -1.17
N VAL A 292 10.03 0.33 -1.90
CA VAL A 292 10.06 0.34 -3.38
C VAL A 292 9.90 -1.04 -3.98
N LEU A 293 8.89 -1.21 -4.84
CA LEU A 293 8.63 -2.42 -5.63
C LEU A 293 8.68 -2.11 -7.13
N PRO A 294 9.84 -2.28 -7.79
CA PRO A 294 9.96 -1.96 -9.22
C PRO A 294 9.15 -2.91 -10.11
N PRO A 295 8.39 -2.43 -11.10
CA PRO A 295 7.66 -3.29 -12.05
C PRO A 295 8.54 -4.36 -12.73
N SER A 296 9.77 -4.01 -13.06
CA SER A 296 10.73 -4.89 -13.71
C SER A 296 11.26 -6.03 -12.81
N LEU A 297 11.13 -5.91 -11.51
CA LEU A 297 11.53 -6.92 -10.52
C LEU A 297 10.34 -7.64 -9.88
N ALA A 298 9.11 -7.25 -10.18
CA ALA A 298 7.92 -7.84 -9.58
C ALA A 298 7.81 -9.35 -9.85
N GLY A 299 7.45 -10.09 -8.83
CA GLY A 299 7.34 -11.55 -8.87
C GLY A 299 7.62 -12.19 -7.51
N GLY A 300 7.40 -13.51 -7.38
CA GLY A 300 7.64 -14.26 -6.15
C GLY A 300 9.13 -14.38 -5.78
N ALA A 301 10.02 -14.44 -6.77
CA ALA A 301 11.46 -14.56 -6.52
C ALA A 301 12.05 -13.36 -5.75
N VAL A 302 11.49 -12.14 -5.95
CA VAL A 302 12.01 -10.94 -5.30
C VAL A 302 11.63 -10.84 -3.83
N THR A 303 10.57 -11.53 -3.38
CA THR A 303 10.20 -11.57 -1.97
C THR A 303 11.24 -12.32 -1.13
N TRP A 304 11.89 -13.36 -1.69
CA TRP A 304 13.02 -14.03 -1.06
C TRP A 304 14.23 -13.11 -0.87
N LYS A 305 14.51 -12.26 -1.87
CA LYS A 305 15.57 -11.24 -1.77
C LYS A 305 15.25 -10.23 -0.67
N ALA A 306 14.01 -9.76 -0.59
CA ALA A 306 13.57 -8.81 0.42
C ALA A 306 13.70 -9.41 1.83
N ALA A 307 13.17 -10.62 2.05
CA ALA A 307 13.34 -11.34 3.32
C ALA A 307 14.82 -11.46 3.71
N ARG A 308 15.70 -11.81 2.76
CA ARG A 308 17.13 -11.93 3.05
C ARG A 308 17.76 -10.60 3.47
N GLU A 309 17.51 -9.53 2.75
CA GLU A 309 18.14 -8.23 3.03
C GLU A 309 17.61 -7.64 4.34
N GLY A 310 16.29 -7.67 4.59
CA GLY A 310 15.69 -7.16 5.82
C GLY A 310 16.12 -7.95 7.06
N PHE A 311 16.15 -9.28 6.97
CA PHE A 311 16.62 -10.13 8.07
C PHE A 311 18.10 -9.94 8.37
N ASP A 312 18.94 -9.82 7.34
CA ASP A 312 20.37 -9.56 7.52
C ASP A 312 20.61 -8.22 8.20
N GLY A 313 19.83 -7.18 7.87
CA GLY A 313 19.87 -5.89 8.54
C GLY A 313 19.57 -5.99 10.03
N LEU A 314 18.49 -6.71 10.39
CA LEU A 314 18.09 -6.91 11.78
C LEU A 314 19.12 -7.73 12.56
N PHE A 315 19.56 -8.85 12.02
CA PHE A 315 20.56 -9.71 12.69
C PHE A 315 21.90 -8.98 12.87
N LYS A 316 22.32 -8.18 11.89
CA LYS A 316 23.51 -7.34 11.99
C LYS A 316 23.36 -6.31 13.13
N ALA A 317 22.23 -5.64 13.23
CA ALA A 317 21.97 -4.65 14.27
C ALA A 317 22.06 -5.25 15.69
N CYS A 318 21.58 -6.50 15.88
CA CYS A 318 21.75 -7.23 17.15
C CYS A 318 23.23 -7.61 17.37
N ALA A 319 23.91 -8.13 16.37
CA ALA A 319 25.32 -8.54 16.48
C ALA A 319 26.28 -7.36 16.80
N GLU A 320 25.94 -6.15 16.37
CA GLU A 320 26.69 -4.93 16.64
C GLU A 320 26.43 -4.32 18.03
N GLN A 321 25.38 -4.78 18.75
CA GLN A 321 25.09 -4.37 20.13
C GLN A 321 25.66 -5.37 21.11
N PRO A 322 26.65 -4.99 21.97
CA PRO A 322 27.32 -5.94 22.87
C PRO A 322 26.36 -6.75 23.75
N ALA A 323 25.33 -6.11 24.32
CA ALA A 323 24.35 -6.78 25.17
C ALA A 323 23.53 -7.83 24.36
N CYS A 324 23.05 -7.49 23.16
CA CYS A 324 22.32 -8.41 22.30
C CYS A 324 23.20 -9.57 21.82
N ASN A 325 24.40 -9.27 21.34
CA ASN A 325 25.32 -10.29 20.84
C ASN A 325 25.80 -11.25 21.93
N THR A 326 26.02 -10.75 23.16
CA THR A 326 26.39 -11.60 24.30
C THR A 326 25.26 -12.55 24.69
N ARG A 327 24.02 -12.04 24.73
CA ARG A 327 22.86 -12.85 25.16
C ARG A 327 22.35 -13.79 24.06
N TYR A 328 22.41 -13.37 22.81
CA TYR A 328 21.92 -14.11 21.63
C TYR A 328 23.03 -14.27 20.57
N PRO A 329 24.10 -15.01 20.89
CA PRO A 329 25.21 -15.18 19.96
C PRO A 329 24.75 -15.94 18.71
N ASN A 330 25.23 -15.49 17.54
CA ASN A 330 24.91 -16.13 16.24
C ASN A 330 23.40 -16.22 15.92
N LEU A 331 22.62 -15.20 16.28
CA LEU A 331 21.15 -15.17 16.14
C LEU A 331 20.69 -15.58 14.72
N LYS A 332 21.39 -15.15 13.67
CA LYS A 332 21.11 -15.57 12.29
C LYS A 332 21.23 -17.08 12.10
N ALA A 333 22.26 -17.70 12.64
CA ALA A 333 22.46 -19.15 12.52
C ALA A 333 21.35 -19.89 13.30
N THR A 334 20.96 -19.39 14.47
CA THR A 334 19.82 -19.90 15.24
C THR A 334 18.53 -19.86 14.41
N PHE A 335 18.21 -18.72 13.79
CA PHE A 335 17.04 -18.60 12.92
C PHE A 335 17.06 -19.62 11.76
N LEU A 336 18.18 -19.70 11.01
CA LEU A 336 18.29 -20.62 9.88
C LEU A 336 18.13 -22.09 10.28
N ARG A 337 18.68 -22.48 11.45
CA ARG A 337 18.52 -23.80 12.03
C ARG A 337 17.05 -24.07 12.40
N LEU A 338 16.42 -23.15 13.13
CA LEU A 338 15.00 -23.27 13.54
C LEU A 338 14.07 -23.41 12.33
N VAL A 339 14.28 -22.64 11.26
CA VAL A 339 13.50 -22.79 10.04
C VAL A 339 13.61 -24.20 9.47
N SER A 340 14.81 -24.77 9.43
CA SER A 340 15.02 -26.13 8.88
C SER A 340 14.44 -27.21 9.77
N GLU A 341 14.57 -27.08 11.09
CA GLU A 341 14.02 -28.01 12.08
C GLU A 341 12.48 -28.00 12.03
N LEU A 342 11.87 -26.82 12.05
CA LEU A 342 10.41 -26.68 12.03
C LEU A 342 9.79 -27.08 10.68
N GLU A 343 10.52 -26.94 9.59
CA GLU A 343 10.04 -27.44 8.30
C GLU A 343 10.01 -28.99 8.27
N ALA A 344 10.95 -29.63 8.96
CA ALA A 344 11.03 -31.08 9.07
C ALA A 344 10.06 -31.66 10.10
N ASP A 345 9.90 -30.98 11.24
CA ASP A 345 9.06 -31.40 12.38
C ASP A 345 8.30 -30.18 12.95
N PRO A 346 7.13 -29.83 12.42
CA PRO A 346 6.36 -28.67 12.85
C PRO A 346 5.83 -28.79 14.29
N ILE A 347 5.94 -27.73 15.08
CA ILE A 347 5.38 -27.62 16.42
C ILE A 347 3.90 -27.22 16.32
N THR A 348 3.04 -27.93 17.07
CA THR A 348 1.63 -27.52 17.25
C THR A 348 1.42 -26.98 18.66
N THR A 349 0.83 -25.80 18.77
CA THR A 349 0.43 -25.20 20.05
C THR A 349 -0.95 -24.56 19.95
N THR A 350 -1.48 -24.07 21.07
CA THR A 350 -2.73 -23.32 21.14
C THR A 350 -2.51 -22.00 21.84
N VAL A 351 -3.19 -20.95 21.37
CA VAL A 351 -3.13 -19.60 21.94
C VAL A 351 -4.53 -19.04 22.16
N THR A 352 -4.69 -18.22 23.19
CA THR A 352 -5.92 -17.47 23.42
C THR A 352 -5.84 -16.14 22.66
N VAL A 353 -6.82 -15.89 21.79
CA VAL A 353 -6.97 -14.63 21.06
C VAL A 353 -8.22 -13.93 21.57
N PRO A 354 -8.17 -12.68 22.04
CA PRO A 354 -9.31 -12.00 22.66
C PRO A 354 -10.57 -11.91 21.78
N THR A 355 -10.39 -11.95 20.46
CA THR A 355 -11.48 -11.89 19.47
C THR A 355 -12.08 -13.26 19.14
N GLN A 356 -11.56 -14.35 19.72
CA GLN A 356 -12.02 -15.71 19.48
C GLN A 356 -12.58 -16.35 20.75
N PRO A 357 -13.75 -17.05 20.68
CA PRO A 357 -14.36 -17.68 21.84
C PRO A 357 -13.55 -18.90 22.36
N GLU A 358 -12.83 -19.58 21.46
CA GLU A 358 -12.04 -20.77 21.77
C GLU A 358 -10.56 -20.53 21.47
N PRO A 359 -9.66 -21.25 22.16
CA PRO A 359 -8.23 -21.21 21.85
C PRO A 359 -7.95 -21.58 20.40
N VAL A 360 -7.09 -20.81 19.76
CA VAL A 360 -6.72 -21.00 18.35
C VAL A 360 -5.55 -21.96 18.26
N LYS A 361 -5.67 -22.98 17.41
CA LYS A 361 -4.56 -23.87 17.05
C LYS A 361 -3.59 -23.15 16.12
N VAL A 362 -2.30 -23.21 16.44
CA VAL A 362 -1.20 -22.70 15.62
C VAL A 362 -0.22 -23.83 15.32
N VAL A 363 0.07 -24.02 14.05
CA VAL A 363 1.16 -24.89 13.58
C VAL A 363 2.33 -23.98 13.20
N LEU A 364 3.43 -24.13 13.91
CA LEU A 364 4.65 -23.39 13.63
C LEU A 364 5.59 -24.28 12.81
N ASP A 365 5.61 -24.05 11.51
CA ASP A 365 6.54 -24.66 10.55
C ASP A 365 7.58 -23.64 10.04
N GLY A 366 8.51 -24.07 9.21
CA GLY A 366 9.56 -23.21 8.68
C GLY A 366 9.02 -22.01 7.90
N SER A 367 7.95 -22.20 7.14
CA SER A 367 7.30 -21.14 6.36
C SER A 367 6.61 -20.12 7.25
N ASN A 368 5.90 -20.56 8.29
CA ASN A 368 5.28 -19.68 9.27
C ASN A 368 6.33 -18.87 10.05
N LEU A 369 7.48 -19.48 10.39
CA LEU A 369 8.58 -18.76 11.06
C LEU A 369 9.17 -17.66 10.15
N VAL A 370 9.35 -17.92 8.85
CA VAL A 370 9.79 -16.90 7.89
C VAL A 370 8.73 -15.80 7.75
N GLY A 371 7.45 -16.16 7.63
CA GLY A 371 6.34 -15.23 7.55
C GLY A 371 6.22 -14.36 8.81
N TRP A 372 6.37 -14.98 9.99
CA TRP A 372 6.42 -14.24 11.25
C TRP A 372 7.55 -13.22 11.27
N LEU A 373 8.79 -13.64 10.95
CA LEU A 373 9.93 -12.71 10.98
C LEU A 373 9.77 -11.56 9.99
N THR A 374 9.16 -11.80 8.82
CA THR A 374 8.87 -10.76 7.84
C THR A 374 8.01 -9.64 8.45
N SER A 375 6.99 -9.98 9.24
CA SER A 375 6.15 -9.01 9.94
C SER A 375 6.81 -8.47 11.21
N ALA A 376 7.56 -9.31 11.95
CA ALA A 376 8.18 -8.95 13.21
C ALA A 376 9.31 -7.92 13.08
N THR A 377 9.82 -7.67 11.86
CA THR A 377 10.79 -6.58 11.61
C THR A 377 10.26 -5.21 12.03
N HIS A 378 8.94 -4.99 12.05
CA HIS A 378 8.30 -3.76 12.58
C HIS A 378 8.42 -3.62 14.11
N VAL A 379 8.55 -4.74 14.83
CA VAL A 379 8.73 -4.79 16.28
C VAL A 379 10.07 -5.43 16.63
N ALA A 380 11.10 -5.05 15.92
CA ALA A 380 12.43 -5.65 15.89
C ALA A 380 13.04 -5.90 17.29
N ALA A 381 12.73 -5.06 18.28
CA ALA A 381 13.29 -5.16 19.63
C ALA A 381 13.04 -6.52 20.28
N GLY A 382 11.88 -7.13 20.06
CA GLY A 382 11.49 -8.42 20.65
C GLY A 382 11.97 -9.65 19.88
N VAL A 383 12.46 -9.48 18.64
CA VAL A 383 12.80 -10.62 17.76
C VAL A 383 13.88 -11.54 18.34
N PRO A 384 15.02 -11.04 18.86
CA PRO A 384 16.05 -11.91 19.40
C PRO A 384 15.54 -12.79 20.54
N ARG A 385 14.75 -12.22 21.44
CA ARG A 385 14.13 -12.95 22.55
C ARG A 385 13.15 -14.01 22.08
N SER A 386 12.29 -13.69 21.11
CA SER A 386 11.32 -14.63 20.55
C SER A 386 12.00 -15.85 19.90
N LEU A 387 13.10 -15.62 19.18
CA LEU A 387 13.89 -16.70 18.59
C LEU A 387 14.65 -17.53 19.63
N ASP A 388 15.14 -16.90 20.70
CA ASP A 388 15.79 -17.60 21.81
C ASP A 388 14.80 -18.47 22.59
N GLU A 389 13.62 -17.95 22.94
CA GLU A 389 12.54 -18.70 23.57
C GLU A 389 12.13 -19.92 22.72
N LEU A 390 11.97 -19.74 21.41
CA LEU A 390 11.68 -20.85 20.48
C LEU A 390 12.82 -21.87 20.43
N ALA A 391 14.07 -21.44 20.41
CA ALA A 391 15.24 -22.32 20.41
C ALA A 391 15.34 -23.18 21.68
N HIS A 392 14.72 -22.73 22.77
CA HIS A 392 14.59 -23.48 24.04
C HIS A 392 13.25 -24.23 24.17
N GLY A 393 12.51 -24.40 23.09
CA GLY A 393 11.27 -25.19 23.04
C GLY A 393 10.00 -24.43 23.43
N ASN A 394 10.04 -23.10 23.56
CA ASN A 394 8.86 -22.28 23.86
C ASN A 394 8.39 -21.50 22.61
N PRO A 395 7.36 -21.98 21.88
CA PRO A 395 6.83 -21.33 20.68
C PRO A 395 5.81 -20.22 20.98
N GLN A 396 5.40 -20.04 22.26
CA GLN A 396 4.19 -19.35 22.64
C GLN A 396 4.16 -17.91 22.14
N ARG A 397 5.23 -17.14 22.35
CA ARG A 397 5.31 -15.72 21.93
C ARG A 397 5.12 -15.55 20.41
N ILE A 398 5.75 -16.39 19.60
CA ILE A 398 5.62 -16.35 18.15
C ILE A 398 4.21 -16.77 17.72
N ALA A 399 3.66 -17.82 18.33
CA ALA A 399 2.31 -18.28 18.04
C ALA A 399 1.25 -17.22 18.38
N GLU A 400 1.39 -16.52 19.50
CA GLU A 400 0.49 -15.41 19.89
C GLU A 400 0.54 -14.24 18.89
N GLN A 401 1.73 -13.86 18.44
CA GLN A 401 1.90 -12.79 17.46
C GLN A 401 1.30 -13.16 16.09
N LEU A 402 1.50 -14.40 15.63
CA LEU A 402 0.89 -14.90 14.39
C LEU A 402 -0.64 -14.90 14.48
N ALA A 403 -1.19 -15.43 15.57
CA ALA A 403 -2.64 -15.50 15.78
C ALA A 403 -3.25 -14.09 15.93
N GLY A 404 -2.64 -13.22 16.71
CA GLY A 404 -3.08 -11.84 16.90
C GLY A 404 -3.18 -11.08 15.59
N GLY A 405 -2.20 -11.24 14.68
CA GLY A 405 -2.24 -10.61 13.35
C GLY A 405 -3.36 -11.14 12.45
N LYS A 406 -3.60 -12.46 12.45
CA LYS A 406 -4.60 -13.10 11.56
C LYS A 406 -6.04 -12.95 12.04
N TYR A 407 -6.26 -12.89 13.33
CA TYR A 407 -7.57 -12.74 13.95
C TYR A 407 -7.86 -11.30 14.39
N SER A 408 -7.05 -10.33 13.96
CA SER A 408 -7.33 -8.92 14.13
C SER A 408 -8.62 -8.53 13.37
N PRO A 409 -9.48 -7.68 13.91
CA PRO A 409 -10.63 -7.12 13.18
C PRO A 409 -10.22 -6.42 11.89
N GLN A 410 -9.00 -5.92 11.81
CA GLN A 410 -8.43 -5.28 10.61
C GLN A 410 -7.97 -6.30 9.54
N ALA A 411 -7.94 -7.59 9.85
CA ALA A 411 -7.48 -8.62 8.91
C ALA A 411 -8.60 -9.16 8.00
N ILE A 412 -9.88 -8.93 8.30
CA ILE A 412 -11.01 -9.55 7.61
C ILE A 412 -11.79 -8.51 6.79
N GLY A 413 -12.04 -8.82 5.50
CA GLY A 413 -12.87 -8.02 4.62
C GLY A 413 -12.28 -6.67 4.20
N ARG A 414 -10.98 -6.44 4.43
CA ARG A 414 -10.30 -5.17 4.15
C ARG A 414 -9.58 -5.17 2.81
N VAL A 415 -8.94 -6.28 2.48
CA VAL A 415 -8.15 -6.42 1.26
C VAL A 415 -9.03 -6.76 0.07
N ALA A 416 -8.90 -6.01 -1.00
CA ALA A 416 -9.58 -6.28 -2.27
C ALA A 416 -8.85 -7.38 -3.04
N HIS A 417 -9.12 -8.64 -2.70
CA HIS A 417 -8.47 -9.80 -3.35
C HIS A 417 -8.67 -9.83 -4.87
N GLY A 418 -9.77 -9.24 -5.38
CA GLY A 418 -9.98 -9.08 -6.81
C GLY A 418 -8.92 -8.20 -7.47
N LEU A 419 -8.48 -7.12 -6.82
CA LEU A 419 -7.36 -6.29 -7.28
C LEU A 419 -6.01 -7.02 -7.07
N VAL A 420 -5.82 -7.71 -5.94
CA VAL A 420 -4.61 -8.53 -5.68
C VAL A 420 -4.35 -9.50 -6.83
N TYR A 421 -5.34 -10.33 -7.15
CA TYR A 421 -5.21 -11.31 -8.22
C TYR A 421 -5.22 -10.67 -9.62
N GLY A 422 -5.91 -9.54 -9.80
CA GLY A 422 -5.84 -8.76 -11.02
C GLY A 422 -4.41 -8.31 -11.33
N VAL A 423 -3.69 -7.77 -10.34
CA VAL A 423 -2.30 -7.36 -10.48
C VAL A 423 -1.36 -8.57 -10.63
N PHE A 424 -1.37 -9.48 -9.67
CA PHE A 424 -0.39 -10.56 -9.62
C PHE A 424 -0.55 -11.56 -10.78
N CYS A 425 -1.79 -11.92 -11.11
CA CYS A 425 -2.04 -12.93 -12.14
C CYS A 425 -1.91 -12.38 -13.57
N ARG A 426 -2.03 -11.07 -13.76
CA ARG A 426 -1.83 -10.45 -15.07
C ARG A 426 -0.40 -9.96 -15.29
N GLN A 427 0.28 -9.47 -14.25
CA GLN A 427 1.53 -8.73 -14.39
C GLN A 427 2.76 -9.48 -13.85
N TRP A 428 2.59 -10.47 -12.96
CA TRP A 428 3.71 -11.16 -12.31
C TRP A 428 3.83 -12.62 -12.78
N THR A 429 2.85 -13.46 -12.48
CA THR A 429 2.92 -14.91 -12.76
C THR A 429 3.06 -15.29 -14.22
N PRO A 430 2.55 -14.55 -15.21
CA PRO A 430 2.79 -14.88 -16.61
C PRO A 430 4.26 -14.73 -17.04
N TYR A 431 5.05 -13.99 -16.27
CA TYR A 431 6.42 -13.62 -16.59
C TYR A 431 7.46 -14.22 -15.64
N GLU A 432 7.05 -15.11 -14.76
CA GLU A 432 7.91 -15.82 -13.82
C GLU A 432 7.48 -17.29 -13.70
N SER A 433 8.43 -18.20 -13.74
CA SER A 433 8.16 -19.62 -13.49
C SER A 433 8.40 -19.99 -12.02
N ARG A 434 7.80 -21.10 -11.55
CA ARG A 434 8.13 -21.68 -10.25
C ARG A 434 9.64 -21.97 -10.09
N ALA A 435 10.32 -22.29 -11.18
CA ALA A 435 11.77 -22.51 -11.16
C ALA A 435 12.52 -21.20 -10.89
N ASP A 436 12.01 -20.05 -11.32
CA ASP A 436 12.58 -18.74 -11.02
C ASP A 436 12.47 -18.43 -9.53
N ILE A 437 11.31 -18.72 -8.92
CA ILE A 437 11.09 -18.56 -7.48
C ILE A 437 12.08 -19.40 -6.69
N VAL A 438 12.19 -20.69 -7.00
CA VAL A 438 13.17 -21.60 -6.36
C VAL A 438 14.60 -21.10 -6.54
N ARG A 439 14.98 -20.62 -7.73
CA ARG A 439 16.31 -20.04 -7.98
C ARG A 439 16.56 -18.79 -7.15
N GLY A 440 15.56 -17.91 -7.04
CA GLY A 440 15.60 -16.72 -6.19
C GLY A 440 15.79 -17.07 -4.72
N GLY A 441 14.97 -18.02 -4.25
CA GLY A 441 15.03 -18.53 -2.88
C GLY A 441 16.38 -19.19 -2.55
N ARG A 442 16.93 -20.02 -3.43
CA ARG A 442 18.27 -20.63 -3.23
C ARG A 442 19.40 -19.59 -3.17
N ARG A 443 19.31 -18.51 -3.93
CA ARG A 443 20.28 -17.41 -3.82
C ARG A 443 20.19 -16.70 -2.48
N ALA A 444 18.96 -16.52 -1.97
CA ALA A 444 18.73 -15.86 -0.70
C ALA A 444 19.06 -16.77 0.50
N PHE A 445 18.56 -18.01 0.49
CA PHE A 445 18.64 -18.97 1.58
C PHE A 445 19.05 -20.37 1.05
N PRO A 446 20.35 -20.60 0.82
CA PRO A 446 20.83 -21.85 0.19
C PRO A 446 20.50 -23.12 1.01
N SER A 447 20.37 -22.99 2.34
CA SER A 447 20.10 -24.10 3.25
C SER A 447 18.62 -24.50 3.34
N PHE A 448 17.69 -23.67 2.83
CA PHE A 448 16.26 -23.97 2.95
C PHE A 448 15.82 -25.11 2.01
N PRO A 449 14.88 -25.98 2.47
CA PRO A 449 14.34 -27.06 1.65
C PRO A 449 13.67 -26.55 0.37
N ARG A 450 13.73 -27.33 -0.70
CA ARG A 450 13.13 -26.97 -2.00
C ARG A 450 11.61 -26.78 -1.90
N SER A 451 10.93 -27.59 -1.09
CA SER A 451 9.49 -27.48 -0.84
C SER A 451 9.12 -26.07 -0.38
N MET A 452 9.84 -25.56 0.58
CA MET A 452 9.68 -24.23 1.13
C MET A 452 10.02 -23.13 0.10
N LEU A 453 11.15 -23.29 -0.62
CA LEU A 453 11.60 -22.30 -1.61
C LEU A 453 10.67 -22.17 -2.83
N ALA A 454 9.81 -23.16 -3.07
CA ALA A 454 8.81 -23.10 -4.14
C ALA A 454 7.63 -22.17 -3.81
N ASN A 455 7.42 -21.89 -2.52
CA ASN A 455 6.40 -21.00 -2.01
C ASN A 455 7.08 -19.71 -1.52
N ALA A 456 6.95 -18.65 -2.30
CA ALA A 456 7.56 -17.36 -1.96
C ALA A 456 6.97 -16.82 -0.64
N PRO A 457 7.76 -16.16 0.22
CA PRO A 457 7.24 -15.46 1.38
C PRO A 457 6.12 -14.50 0.95
N GLN A 458 5.04 -14.44 1.71
CA GLN A 458 3.85 -13.60 1.44
C GLN A 458 3.02 -13.98 0.21
N LEU A 459 3.52 -14.79 -0.72
CA LEU A 459 2.89 -15.14 -1.99
C LEU A 459 2.86 -16.67 -2.20
N ALA A 460 2.70 -17.41 -1.12
CA ALA A 460 2.49 -18.85 -1.18
C ALA A 460 1.31 -19.18 -2.11
N TRP A 461 1.42 -20.25 -2.89
CA TRP A 461 0.41 -20.74 -3.84
C TRP A 461 0.06 -19.82 -5.01
N LEU A 462 0.67 -18.63 -5.16
CA LEU A 462 0.31 -17.61 -6.16
C LEU A 462 0.11 -18.17 -7.58
N HIS A 463 0.98 -19.09 -8.03
CA HIS A 463 0.83 -19.70 -9.35
C HIS A 463 -0.40 -20.59 -9.49
N ASP A 464 -0.82 -21.26 -8.40
CA ASP A 464 -2.02 -22.09 -8.40
C ASP A 464 -3.28 -21.21 -8.33
N ASP A 465 -3.21 -20.15 -7.54
CA ASP A 465 -4.27 -19.15 -7.44
C ASP A 465 -4.51 -18.48 -8.78
N CYS A 466 -3.45 -18.08 -9.48
CA CYS A 466 -3.58 -17.42 -10.77
C CYS A 466 -4.13 -18.34 -11.85
N ARG A 467 -3.86 -19.64 -11.79
CA ARG A 467 -4.55 -20.62 -12.65
C ARG A 467 -6.04 -20.73 -12.33
N ALA A 468 -6.41 -20.63 -11.04
CA ALA A 468 -7.80 -20.66 -10.61
C ALA A 468 -8.52 -19.34 -10.91
N TRP A 469 -7.83 -18.21 -10.81
CA TRP A 469 -8.35 -16.88 -11.12
C TRP A 469 -8.63 -16.70 -12.61
N ASP A 470 -7.83 -17.30 -13.49
CA ASP A 470 -8.01 -17.41 -14.94
C ASP A 470 -8.28 -16.05 -15.64
N VAL A 471 -7.26 -15.21 -15.67
CA VAL A 471 -7.27 -13.92 -16.40
C VAL A 471 -6.16 -13.85 -17.42
N PRO A 472 -6.35 -13.16 -18.57
CA PRO A 472 -5.30 -13.02 -19.57
C PRO A 472 -4.14 -12.18 -19.02
N PRO A 473 -2.89 -12.46 -19.44
CA PRO A 473 -1.74 -11.63 -19.05
C PRO A 473 -1.88 -10.19 -19.55
N ALA A 474 -1.40 -9.24 -18.76
CA ALA A 474 -1.20 -7.87 -19.20
C ALA A 474 -0.09 -7.83 -20.27
N PRO A 475 -0.02 -6.78 -21.12
CA PRO A 475 1.07 -6.64 -22.06
C PRO A 475 2.45 -6.63 -21.37
N ALA A 476 3.46 -7.29 -21.93
CA ALA A 476 4.78 -7.44 -21.32
C ALA A 476 5.46 -6.11 -20.97
N TRP A 477 5.18 -5.05 -21.71
CA TRP A 477 5.74 -3.71 -21.45
C TRP A 477 5.35 -3.14 -20.08
N ILE A 478 4.32 -3.68 -19.41
CA ILE A 478 3.96 -3.23 -18.04
C ILE A 478 5.12 -3.43 -17.06
N ARG A 479 6.01 -4.36 -17.36
CA ARG A 479 7.20 -4.69 -16.59
C ARG A 479 8.47 -3.96 -17.06
N ASP A 480 8.38 -3.06 -18.01
CA ASP A 480 9.55 -2.31 -18.47
C ASP A 480 10.10 -1.43 -17.34
N VAL A 481 11.41 -1.24 -17.38
CA VAL A 481 12.10 -0.36 -16.44
C VAL A 481 11.61 1.07 -16.64
N THR A 482 11.17 1.71 -15.57
CA THR A 482 10.77 3.13 -15.60
C THR A 482 12.00 4.01 -15.75
N ARG A 483 12.01 4.84 -16.81
CA ARG A 483 13.02 5.87 -17.09
C ARG A 483 12.34 7.22 -17.04
N SER A 484 12.86 8.16 -16.25
CA SER A 484 12.23 9.47 -16.06
C SER A 484 13.23 10.50 -15.56
N ASP A 485 12.95 11.77 -15.87
CA ASP A 485 13.59 12.96 -15.30
C ASP A 485 12.70 13.67 -14.26
N ILE A 486 11.54 13.10 -13.94
CA ILE A 486 10.68 13.60 -12.87
C ILE A 486 11.43 13.43 -11.52
N PRO A 487 11.53 14.51 -10.72
CA PRO A 487 12.17 14.42 -9.40
C PRO A 487 11.55 13.30 -8.56
N THR A 488 12.37 12.39 -8.04
CA THR A 488 11.90 11.21 -7.33
C THR A 488 12.67 11.00 -6.03
N LEU A 489 11.95 10.81 -4.93
CA LEU A 489 12.47 10.31 -3.67
C LEU A 489 12.14 8.83 -3.55
N ALA A 490 13.15 7.97 -3.41
CA ALA A 490 12.99 6.54 -3.20
C ALA A 490 13.45 6.16 -1.78
N LEU A 491 12.49 5.85 -0.91
CA LEU A 491 12.73 5.46 0.48
C LEU A 491 12.73 3.94 0.62
N SER A 492 13.61 3.43 1.46
CA SER A 492 13.68 2.00 1.79
C SER A 492 14.02 1.84 3.27
N GLY A 493 13.44 0.84 3.94
CA GLY A 493 13.80 0.49 5.31
C GLY A 493 14.98 -0.48 5.35
N GLY A 494 15.91 -0.28 6.31
CA GLY A 494 17.05 -1.17 6.49
C GLY A 494 16.66 -2.57 6.99
N PHE A 495 15.48 -2.71 7.60
CA PHE A 495 14.87 -3.97 8.05
C PHE A 495 13.70 -4.42 7.17
N ASP A 496 13.48 -3.78 6.03
CA ASP A 496 12.36 -4.12 5.15
C ASP A 496 12.53 -5.52 4.55
N ALA A 497 11.72 -6.45 5.02
CA ALA A 497 11.69 -7.83 4.57
C ALA A 497 10.57 -8.09 3.55
N GLN A 498 9.81 -7.07 3.14
CA GLN A 498 8.71 -7.17 2.17
C GLN A 498 9.13 -6.62 0.80
N THR A 499 9.80 -5.45 0.80
CA THR A 499 10.41 -4.87 -0.40
C THR A 499 11.89 -4.61 -0.14
N ALA A 500 12.76 -5.22 -0.94
CA ALA A 500 14.18 -5.26 -0.62
C ALA A 500 14.78 -3.86 -0.42
N PRO A 501 15.53 -3.61 0.67
CA PRO A 501 16.22 -2.34 0.94
C PRO A 501 17.01 -1.78 -0.26
N SER A 502 17.58 -2.66 -1.08
CA SER A 502 18.35 -2.29 -2.28
C SER A 502 17.50 -1.83 -3.47
N ASN A 503 16.15 -1.94 -3.41
CA ASN A 503 15.29 -1.58 -4.54
C ASN A 503 15.25 -0.07 -4.81
N GLY A 504 15.36 0.78 -3.78
CA GLY A 504 15.47 2.24 -3.96
C GLY A 504 16.67 2.62 -4.81
N ALA A 505 17.86 2.07 -4.50
CA ALA A 505 19.05 2.27 -5.30
C ALA A 505 18.95 1.64 -6.70
N TYR A 506 18.17 0.56 -6.86
CA TYR A 506 17.92 -0.04 -8.17
C TYR A 506 17.17 0.91 -9.10
N VAL A 507 16.05 1.50 -8.66
CA VAL A 507 15.26 2.41 -9.52
C VAL A 507 15.99 3.72 -9.78
N ALA A 508 16.79 4.21 -8.84
CA ALA A 508 17.58 5.42 -8.98
C ALA A 508 18.53 5.40 -10.20
N ARG A 509 18.96 4.21 -10.64
CA ARG A 509 19.83 4.08 -11.83
C ARG A 509 19.17 4.55 -13.14
N THR A 510 17.87 4.65 -13.17
CA THR A 510 17.10 5.00 -14.38
C THR A 510 16.20 6.22 -14.18
N LEU A 511 16.17 6.78 -12.96
CA LEU A 511 15.49 8.02 -12.60
C LEU A 511 16.55 9.11 -12.41
N SER A 512 16.79 9.92 -13.45
CA SER A 512 17.96 10.81 -13.55
C SER A 512 18.00 11.92 -12.48
N ARG A 513 16.86 12.25 -11.85
CA ARG A 513 16.72 13.24 -10.80
C ARG A 513 16.17 12.58 -9.53
N SER A 514 16.84 11.54 -9.03
CA SER A 514 16.36 10.78 -7.89
C SER A 514 17.28 10.85 -6.68
N HIS A 515 16.67 10.79 -5.50
CA HIS A 515 17.31 10.60 -4.22
C HIS A 515 16.91 9.22 -3.69
N ALA A 516 17.85 8.27 -3.62
CA ALA A 516 17.64 6.98 -3.00
C ALA A 516 18.14 7.01 -1.55
N VAL A 517 17.24 6.84 -0.60
CA VAL A 517 17.54 6.95 0.83
C VAL A 517 17.12 5.66 1.53
N THR A 518 18.07 5.02 2.21
CA THR A 518 17.77 3.92 3.14
C THR A 518 17.72 4.46 4.55
N VAL A 519 16.57 4.31 5.22
CA VAL A 519 16.40 4.64 6.64
C VAL A 519 16.83 3.43 7.46
N PRO A 520 17.94 3.48 8.19
CA PRO A 520 18.44 2.33 8.93
C PRO A 520 17.45 1.95 10.07
N TYR A 521 17.45 0.68 10.43
CA TYR A 521 16.71 0.13 11.58
C TYR A 521 15.19 0.25 11.52
N VAL A 522 14.61 0.63 10.40
CA VAL A 522 13.17 0.72 10.17
C VAL A 522 12.77 -0.36 9.18
N ALA A 523 11.57 -0.92 9.36
CA ALA A 523 11.02 -1.97 8.51
C ALA A 523 10.30 -1.40 7.27
N HIS A 524 9.29 -2.11 6.77
CA HIS A 524 8.52 -1.77 5.59
C HIS A 524 7.70 -0.49 5.80
N VAL A 525 7.64 0.40 4.78
CA VAL A 525 6.98 1.71 4.81
C VAL A 525 7.55 2.61 5.91
N VAL A 526 8.77 3.12 5.65
CA VAL A 526 9.51 3.91 6.65
C VAL A 526 8.81 5.22 7.05
N PHE A 527 7.96 5.76 6.19
CA PHE A 527 7.16 6.96 6.49
C PHE A 527 6.21 6.74 7.67
N ALA A 528 5.67 5.53 7.83
CA ALA A 528 4.76 5.22 8.93
C ALA A 528 5.47 5.27 10.29
N ASP A 529 6.70 4.73 10.36
CA ASP A 529 7.36 4.41 11.62
C ASP A 529 8.54 5.34 11.98
N SER A 530 8.94 6.25 11.06
CA SER A 530 10.14 7.08 11.25
C SER A 530 9.88 8.57 11.10
N PRO A 531 9.97 9.37 12.18
CA PRO A 531 9.92 10.84 12.10
C PRO A 531 11.00 11.42 11.16
N CYS A 532 12.14 10.73 11.02
CA CYS A 532 13.18 11.12 10.07
C CYS A 532 12.69 10.94 8.63
N ALA A 533 12.07 9.80 8.29
CA ALA A 533 11.50 9.59 6.96
C ALA A 533 10.38 10.58 6.64
N GLN A 534 9.54 10.93 7.61
CA GLN A 534 8.52 11.97 7.49
C GLN A 534 9.12 13.34 7.16
N THR A 535 10.20 13.72 7.86
CA THR A 535 10.95 14.95 7.60
C THR A 535 11.55 14.97 6.20
N ILE A 536 12.20 13.87 5.78
CA ILE A 536 12.76 13.72 4.44
C ILE A 536 11.67 13.87 3.38
N THR A 537 10.54 13.19 3.56
CA THR A 537 9.41 13.19 2.62
C THR A 537 8.78 14.57 2.48
N THR A 538 8.47 15.23 3.60
CA THR A 538 7.84 16.56 3.59
C THR A 538 8.79 17.63 3.02
N SER A 539 10.07 17.58 3.35
CA SER A 539 11.08 18.47 2.77
C SER A 539 11.28 18.24 1.27
N PHE A 540 11.25 16.98 0.81
CA PHE A 540 11.31 16.66 -0.61
C PHE A 540 10.12 17.26 -1.38
N PHE A 541 8.91 17.17 -0.88
CA PHE A 541 7.77 17.80 -1.57
C PHE A 541 7.85 19.32 -1.52
N ALA A 542 8.50 19.93 -0.53
CA ALA A 542 8.78 21.35 -0.52
C ALA A 542 9.83 21.71 -1.59
N ASP A 543 10.98 21.07 -1.55
CA ASP A 543 12.07 21.23 -2.53
C ASP A 543 12.60 19.85 -3.00
N PRO A 544 12.14 19.38 -4.18
CA PRO A 544 12.58 18.09 -4.70
C PRO A 544 14.06 17.98 -5.08
N ALA A 545 14.79 19.09 -5.12
CA ALA A 545 16.21 19.07 -5.43
C ALA A 545 17.09 18.81 -4.19
N ALA A 546 16.59 19.15 -2.99
CA ALA A 546 17.37 19.11 -1.76
C ALA A 546 16.56 18.61 -0.54
N PRO A 547 16.16 17.31 -0.51
CA PRO A 547 15.49 16.75 0.66
C PRO A 547 16.40 16.78 1.89
N ASP A 548 15.84 17.12 3.05
CA ASP A 548 16.60 17.19 4.30
C ASP A 548 16.83 15.79 4.90
N THR A 549 18.02 15.26 4.68
CA THR A 549 18.44 13.94 5.17
C THR A 549 19.30 13.97 6.43
N ARG A 550 19.52 15.15 7.06
CA ARG A 550 20.42 15.32 8.21
C ARG A 550 20.05 14.44 9.41
N CYS A 551 18.76 14.17 9.58
CA CYS A 551 18.26 13.32 10.67
C CYS A 551 18.79 11.88 10.64
N LEU A 552 19.22 11.38 9.48
CA LEU A 552 19.75 10.00 9.35
C LEU A 552 20.97 9.76 10.23
N ALA A 553 21.83 10.76 10.41
CA ALA A 553 23.05 10.65 11.21
C ALA A 553 22.77 10.42 12.71
N GLY A 554 21.57 10.75 13.19
CA GLY A 554 21.16 10.58 14.59
C GLY A 554 20.40 9.29 14.88
N LEU A 555 20.08 8.49 13.86
CA LEU A 555 19.32 7.26 14.07
C LEU A 555 20.16 6.20 14.80
N GLN A 556 19.54 5.58 15.79
CA GLN A 556 20.13 4.51 16.57
C GLN A 556 19.37 3.19 16.35
N PRO A 557 20.04 2.04 16.44
CA PRO A 557 19.35 0.75 16.39
C PRO A 557 18.42 0.61 17.60
N PRO A 558 17.33 -0.20 17.47
CA PRO A 558 16.42 -0.44 18.57
C PRO A 558 17.16 -1.08 19.75
N GLN A 559 16.72 -0.77 20.96
CA GLN A 559 17.20 -1.49 22.14
C GLN A 559 16.54 -2.88 22.15
N PHE A 560 17.34 -3.91 21.89
CA PHE A 560 16.82 -5.28 21.89
C PHE A 560 16.45 -5.76 23.29
N GLU A 561 15.34 -6.50 23.39
CA GLU A 561 14.94 -7.13 24.66
C GLU A 561 15.97 -8.18 25.09
N ILE A 562 16.53 -8.00 26.27
CA ILE A 562 17.44 -8.97 26.91
C ILE A 562 16.61 -9.73 27.96
N ALA A 563 16.43 -11.03 27.77
CA ALA A 563 15.78 -11.86 28.79
C ALA A 563 16.65 -11.87 30.06
N PRO A 564 16.04 -11.81 31.26
CA PRO A 564 16.76 -11.89 32.54
C PRO A 564 17.53 -13.20 32.71
#